data_5d45f9067db95e875ec93863bbaa00ec
#
_entry.id   5d45f9067db95e875ec93863bbaa00ec
#
_cell.length_a   1.000
_cell.length_b   1.000
_cell.length_c   1.000
_cell.angle_alpha   90.00
_cell.angle_beta   90.00
_cell.angle_gamma   90.00
#
_symmetry.space_group_name_H-M   'P 1'
#
loop_
_entity.id
_entity.type
_entity.pdbx_description
1 polymer ?
#
loop_
_entity_poly.entity_id
_entity_poly.type
_entity_poly.pdbx_seq_one_letter_code
_entity_poly.pdbx_strand_id
1 'polypeptide(L)'
;MERIKEELNRLETVDQLRKIPSITHKTEGRILIDGIEYINLASNDYLSISTNTELRNEFLQANNSLMSSASARLLTGTSNEYTQLENTVTDLFNKDGCLIFNTGYQCNLGVISTLCTKGDVIFSDKLNHASIIDGMRLAEGDFIRYNHLDYDHLEKVLQEKRNNYNRAIIVSESVFSMDGDSADIDKLIELKNKYNCLLMIDEAHAFCACGNNLAGITYKKDVDIITATFGKAVGSFGAFCVANKDIINYLTNKARSFIFSTSIPPINIAWTNWLLTQKKEVLQTQKQKLKELVEQTLKLLPNTISKSQIIPIIIGSNEDTLKIAEKLRSEGYYIPAIRPPTVKEGTSRLRISLTADTKFEDIEKVLKIIREF
;
A
#
# COMPACT_ATOMS: atom_id res chain seq x y z
N MET A 1 -8.97 -30.67 -14.25
CA MET A 1 -9.77 -30.50 -13.00
C MET A 1 -9.14 -31.23 -11.81
N GLU A 2 -8.62 -32.45 -12.00
CA GLU A 2 -7.98 -33.25 -10.94
C GLU A 2 -6.80 -32.53 -10.27
N ARG A 3 -5.84 -32.02 -11.05
CA ARG A 3 -4.73 -31.23 -10.55
C ARG A 3 -5.15 -30.02 -9.69
N ILE A 4 -6.29 -29.37 -10.00
CA ILE A 4 -6.80 -28.25 -9.19
C ILE A 4 -7.31 -28.75 -7.84
N LYS A 5 -8.01 -29.89 -7.81
CA LYS A 5 -8.50 -30.52 -6.57
C LYS A 5 -7.33 -30.97 -5.68
N GLU A 6 -6.32 -31.60 -6.28
CA GLU A 6 -5.11 -32.02 -5.58
C GLU A 6 -4.41 -30.83 -4.92
N GLU A 7 -4.25 -29.71 -5.64
CA GLU A 7 -3.64 -28.50 -5.09
C GLU A 7 -4.49 -27.86 -3.97
N LEU A 8 -5.82 -27.82 -4.11
CA LEU A 8 -6.70 -27.33 -3.04
C LEU A 8 -6.59 -28.21 -1.78
N ASN A 9 -6.57 -29.53 -1.93
CA ASN A 9 -6.37 -30.46 -0.80
C ASN A 9 -5.00 -30.26 -0.15
N ARG A 10 -3.95 -30.06 -0.96
CA ARG A 10 -2.61 -29.75 -0.44
C ARG A 10 -2.62 -28.45 0.37
N LEU A 11 -3.24 -27.39 -0.15
CA LEU A 11 -3.35 -26.12 0.56
C LEU A 11 -4.10 -26.25 1.90
N GLU A 12 -5.13 -27.11 1.95
CA GLU A 12 -5.85 -27.40 3.18
C GLU A 12 -4.97 -28.17 4.19
N THR A 13 -4.25 -29.20 3.74
CA THR A 13 -3.37 -30.02 4.58
C THR A 13 -2.24 -29.21 5.23
N VAL A 14 -1.77 -28.14 4.59
CA VAL A 14 -0.69 -27.26 5.12
C VAL A 14 -1.22 -25.96 5.69
N ASP A 15 -2.51 -25.85 5.99
CA ASP A 15 -3.15 -24.66 6.55
C ASP A 15 -2.94 -23.39 5.71
N GLN A 16 -2.93 -23.51 4.39
CA GLN A 16 -2.77 -22.38 3.45
C GLN A 16 -4.05 -22.10 2.64
N LEU A 17 -5.09 -22.93 2.77
CA LEU A 17 -6.36 -22.67 2.09
C LEU A 17 -7.00 -21.38 2.62
N ARG A 18 -7.38 -20.49 1.70
CA ARG A 18 -7.99 -19.20 2.01
C ARG A 18 -9.49 -19.24 1.73
N LYS A 19 -10.27 -18.61 2.64
CA LYS A 19 -11.70 -18.38 2.48
C LYS A 19 -11.94 -16.87 2.50
N ILE A 20 -12.88 -16.41 1.67
CA ILE A 20 -13.28 -14.99 1.62
C ILE A 20 -14.49 -14.83 2.55
N PRO A 21 -14.36 -14.14 3.69
CA PRO A 21 -15.50 -13.86 4.57
C PRO A 21 -16.42 -12.81 3.94
N SER A 22 -17.72 -12.91 4.19
CA SER A 22 -18.66 -11.84 3.90
C SER A 22 -18.65 -10.85 5.06
N ILE A 23 -18.25 -9.60 4.80
CA ILE A 23 -18.06 -8.58 5.83
C ILE A 23 -19.04 -7.42 5.61
N THR A 24 -19.74 -7.02 6.67
CA THR A 24 -20.46 -5.75 6.72
C THR A 24 -19.68 -4.78 7.60
N HIS A 25 -19.20 -3.69 6.99
CA HIS A 25 -18.50 -2.64 7.73
C HIS A 25 -19.47 -1.80 8.57
N LYS A 26 -19.06 -1.46 9.76
CA LYS A 26 -19.72 -0.56 10.70
C LYS A 26 -18.85 0.66 10.97
N THR A 27 -19.38 1.66 11.62
CA THR A 27 -18.61 2.80 12.15
C THR A 27 -17.65 2.36 13.27
N GLU A 28 -16.77 3.25 13.68
CA GLU A 28 -15.85 3.05 14.82
C GLU A 28 -14.98 1.78 14.72
N GLY A 29 -14.49 1.49 13.51
CA GLY A 29 -13.58 0.37 13.30
C GLY A 29 -14.18 -1.02 13.56
N ARG A 30 -15.51 -1.19 13.46
CA ARG A 30 -16.20 -2.46 13.68
C ARG A 30 -16.66 -3.12 12.39
N ILE A 31 -16.79 -4.44 12.43
CA ILE A 31 -17.32 -5.25 11.31
C ILE A 31 -18.26 -6.33 11.83
N LEU A 32 -19.20 -6.74 10.97
CA LEU A 32 -20.01 -7.96 11.18
C LEU A 32 -19.52 -9.05 10.22
N ILE A 33 -19.33 -10.25 10.75
CA ILE A 33 -19.10 -11.48 10.01
C ILE A 33 -20.08 -12.52 10.55
N ASP A 34 -20.91 -13.06 9.68
CA ASP A 34 -21.95 -14.05 10.04
C ASP A 34 -22.86 -13.58 11.21
N GLY A 35 -23.14 -12.28 11.26
CA GLY A 35 -24.00 -11.67 12.29
C GLY A 35 -23.29 -11.37 13.62
N ILE A 36 -22.03 -11.74 13.79
CA ILE A 36 -21.22 -11.46 14.98
C ILE A 36 -20.38 -10.21 14.76
N GLU A 37 -20.39 -9.29 15.74
CA GLU A 37 -19.62 -8.06 15.68
C GLU A 37 -18.20 -8.25 16.21
N TYR A 38 -17.22 -7.64 15.51
CA TYR A 38 -15.81 -7.66 15.86
C TYR A 38 -15.20 -6.27 15.77
N ILE A 39 -14.21 -6.00 16.61
CA ILE A 39 -13.26 -4.90 16.42
C ILE A 39 -12.31 -5.28 15.30
N ASN A 40 -12.26 -4.44 14.26
CA ASN A 40 -11.50 -4.70 13.03
C ASN A 40 -10.07 -4.17 13.15
N LEU A 41 -9.13 -5.06 13.41
CA LEU A 41 -7.69 -4.76 13.42
C LEU A 41 -6.97 -5.26 12.15
N ALA A 42 -7.71 -5.37 11.04
CA ALA A 42 -7.22 -5.85 9.74
C ALA A 42 -7.32 -4.81 8.61
N SER A 43 -7.97 -3.66 8.87
CA SER A 43 -8.25 -2.66 7.84
C SER A 43 -7.00 -1.89 7.43
N ASN A 44 -6.91 -1.55 6.13
CA ASN A 44 -5.96 -0.55 5.64
C ASN A 44 -6.57 0.86 5.56
N ASP A 45 -7.80 1.06 6.02
CA ASP A 45 -8.43 2.38 6.16
C ASP A 45 -7.84 3.11 7.38
N TYR A 46 -6.56 3.43 7.31
CA TYR A 46 -5.75 3.91 8.43
C TYR A 46 -6.31 5.17 9.10
N LEU A 47 -7.00 6.02 8.34
CA LEU A 47 -7.62 7.25 8.85
C LEU A 47 -9.11 7.10 9.16
N SER A 48 -9.67 5.89 9.05
CA SER A 48 -11.11 5.61 9.30
C SER A 48 -12.06 6.49 8.48
N ILE A 49 -11.72 6.73 7.23
CA ILE A 49 -12.49 7.60 6.32
C ILE A 49 -13.63 6.84 5.65
N SER A 50 -13.39 5.58 5.24
CA SER A 50 -14.34 4.81 4.42
C SER A 50 -15.68 4.54 5.10
N THR A 51 -15.68 4.50 6.43
CA THR A 51 -16.87 4.25 7.26
C THR A 51 -17.48 5.53 7.86
N ASN A 52 -16.90 6.70 7.59
CA ASN A 52 -17.40 7.97 8.09
C ASN A 52 -18.65 8.41 7.31
N THR A 53 -19.83 8.19 7.94
CA THR A 53 -21.14 8.47 7.34
C THR A 53 -21.42 9.95 7.19
N GLU A 54 -20.87 10.80 8.05
CA GLU A 54 -21.06 12.27 7.99
C GLU A 54 -20.35 12.83 6.77
N LEU A 55 -19.06 12.52 6.60
CA LEU A 55 -18.30 12.91 5.42
C LEU A 55 -18.95 12.43 4.12
N ARG A 56 -19.39 11.16 4.09
CA ARG A 56 -20.06 10.61 2.92
C ARG A 56 -21.35 11.38 2.59
N ASN A 57 -22.20 11.65 3.58
CA ASN A 57 -23.46 12.34 3.37
C ASN A 57 -23.24 13.79 2.93
N GLU A 58 -22.29 14.50 3.54
CA GLU A 58 -21.90 15.86 3.13
C GLU A 58 -21.44 15.88 1.67
N PHE A 59 -20.55 14.96 1.29
CA PHE A 59 -20.08 14.85 -0.09
C PHE A 59 -21.21 14.58 -1.07
N LEU A 60 -22.10 13.62 -0.79
CA LEU A 60 -23.19 13.25 -1.69
C LEU A 60 -24.25 14.37 -1.85
N GLN A 61 -24.42 15.23 -0.85
CA GLN A 61 -25.29 16.40 -0.96
C GLN A 61 -24.71 17.49 -1.88
N ALA A 62 -23.37 17.60 -1.93
CA ALA A 62 -22.67 18.63 -2.68
C ALA A 62 -22.17 18.17 -4.06
N ASN A 63 -22.31 16.88 -4.39
CA ASN A 63 -21.69 16.29 -5.58
C ASN A 63 -22.67 15.47 -6.41
N ASN A 64 -22.64 15.69 -7.73
CA ASN A 64 -23.47 14.99 -8.72
C ASN A 64 -22.64 14.32 -9.84
N SER A 65 -21.38 14.02 -9.58
CA SER A 65 -20.51 13.34 -10.55
C SER A 65 -21.07 11.99 -10.99
N LEU A 66 -20.73 11.59 -12.21
CA LEU A 66 -21.21 10.34 -12.80
C LEU A 66 -20.74 9.11 -12.01
N MET A 67 -21.62 8.11 -11.92
CA MET A 67 -21.36 6.82 -11.29
C MET A 67 -20.50 5.89 -12.16
N SER A 68 -20.27 6.22 -13.42
CA SER A 68 -19.40 5.48 -14.35
C SER A 68 -18.96 6.38 -15.48
N SER A 69 -17.74 6.21 -15.97
CA SER A 69 -17.25 6.82 -17.21
C SER A 69 -17.63 5.99 -18.44
N ALA A 70 -17.88 4.69 -18.26
CA ALA A 70 -18.16 3.71 -19.31
C ALA A 70 -17.14 3.74 -20.49
N SER A 71 -15.89 4.18 -20.21
CA SER A 71 -14.87 4.40 -21.22
C SER A 71 -13.46 4.33 -20.64
N ALA A 72 -12.45 4.13 -21.49
CA ALA A 72 -11.04 4.26 -21.11
C ALA A 72 -10.60 5.73 -21.09
N ARG A 73 -9.52 6.02 -20.32
CA ARG A 73 -8.97 7.37 -20.11
C ARG A 73 -8.63 8.09 -21.43
N LEU A 74 -8.05 7.39 -22.38
CA LEU A 74 -7.64 7.98 -23.68
C LEU A 74 -8.80 8.13 -24.70
N LEU A 75 -10.00 7.69 -24.34
CA LEU A 75 -11.19 7.89 -25.16
C LEU A 75 -12.06 9.01 -24.56
N THR A 76 -13.14 8.65 -23.90
CA THR A 76 -14.07 9.61 -23.26
C THR A 76 -14.13 9.46 -21.73
N GLY A 77 -13.26 8.65 -21.13
CA GLY A 77 -13.26 8.35 -19.71
C GLY A 77 -12.50 9.34 -18.83
N THR A 78 -11.85 10.36 -19.41
CA THR A 78 -11.20 11.42 -18.64
C THR A 78 -12.18 12.58 -18.46
N SER A 79 -12.68 12.73 -17.24
CA SER A 79 -13.54 13.84 -16.85
C SER A 79 -12.74 14.96 -16.18
N ASN A 80 -13.37 16.12 -15.93
CA ASN A 80 -12.72 17.26 -15.26
C ASN A 80 -12.22 16.91 -13.85
N GLU A 81 -12.90 16.02 -13.15
CA GLU A 81 -12.50 15.55 -11.83
C GLU A 81 -11.11 14.90 -11.85
N TYR A 82 -10.76 14.20 -12.94
CA TYR A 82 -9.40 13.64 -13.10
C TYR A 82 -8.34 14.73 -13.16
N THR A 83 -8.56 15.76 -13.99
CA THR A 83 -7.61 16.88 -14.10
C THR A 83 -7.44 17.59 -12.76
N GLN A 84 -8.52 17.80 -12.03
CA GLN A 84 -8.48 18.41 -10.71
C GLN A 84 -7.67 17.57 -9.72
N LEU A 85 -7.94 16.25 -9.63
CA LEU A 85 -7.24 15.36 -8.70
C LEU A 85 -5.77 15.20 -9.11
N GLU A 86 -5.44 15.06 -10.40
CA GLU A 86 -4.06 14.98 -10.88
C GLU A 86 -3.27 16.25 -10.50
N ASN A 87 -3.86 17.44 -10.64
CA ASN A 87 -3.27 18.70 -10.21
C ASN A 87 -3.08 18.73 -8.68
N THR A 88 -4.11 18.37 -7.91
CA THR A 88 -4.04 18.32 -6.44
C THR A 88 -2.89 17.42 -5.96
N VAL A 89 -2.74 16.24 -6.57
CA VAL A 89 -1.67 15.31 -6.20
C VAL A 89 -0.30 15.82 -6.65
N THR A 90 -0.22 16.40 -7.86
CA THR A 90 1.00 17.05 -8.38
C THR A 90 1.52 18.12 -7.42
N ASP A 91 0.62 19.03 -6.98
CA ASP A 91 0.94 20.10 -6.02
C ASP A 91 1.36 19.54 -4.65
N LEU A 92 0.63 18.51 -4.16
CA LEU A 92 0.91 17.89 -2.86
C LEU A 92 2.31 17.30 -2.79
N PHE A 93 2.80 16.71 -3.88
CA PHE A 93 4.14 16.13 -3.96
C PHE A 93 5.20 17.09 -4.51
N ASN A 94 4.80 18.28 -4.98
CA ASN A 94 5.68 19.24 -5.66
C ASN A 94 6.44 18.58 -6.82
N LYS A 95 5.70 17.92 -7.72
CA LYS A 95 6.20 17.26 -8.93
C LYS A 95 5.62 17.94 -10.18
N ASP A 96 6.07 17.54 -11.37
CA ASP A 96 5.66 18.18 -12.63
C ASP A 96 4.42 17.54 -13.25
N GLY A 97 4.04 16.34 -12.79
CA GLY A 97 2.85 15.66 -13.29
C GLY A 97 2.42 14.45 -12.46
N CYS A 98 1.17 14.08 -12.66
CA CYS A 98 0.51 12.94 -12.04
C CYS A 98 -0.26 12.14 -13.10
N LEU A 99 -0.30 10.82 -12.94
CA LEU A 99 -1.14 9.93 -13.73
C LEU A 99 -1.90 8.98 -12.81
N ILE A 100 -3.24 8.97 -12.93
CA ILE A 100 -4.12 8.15 -12.08
C ILE A 100 -4.38 6.80 -12.76
N PHE A 101 -4.21 5.72 -11.99
CA PHE A 101 -4.50 4.32 -12.33
C PHE A 101 -5.64 3.78 -11.48
N ASN A 102 -6.30 2.69 -11.93
CA ASN A 102 -7.43 2.13 -11.19
C ASN A 102 -7.03 1.51 -9.85
N THR A 103 -5.86 0.90 -9.74
CA THR A 103 -5.36 0.30 -8.50
C THR A 103 -3.86 0.48 -8.35
N GLY A 104 -3.33 0.39 -7.11
CA GLY A 104 -1.89 0.39 -6.85
C GLY A 104 -1.17 -0.74 -7.60
N TYR A 105 -1.83 -1.90 -7.72
CA TYR A 105 -1.29 -3.03 -8.47
C TYR A 105 -1.07 -2.68 -9.94
N GLN A 106 -2.08 -2.11 -10.61
CA GLN A 106 -1.99 -1.67 -12.01
C GLN A 106 -1.00 -0.51 -12.20
N CYS A 107 -0.89 0.38 -11.20
CA CYS A 107 0.05 1.48 -11.21
C CYS A 107 1.49 0.95 -11.22
N ASN A 108 1.89 0.16 -10.23
CA ASN A 108 3.23 -0.40 -10.14
C ASN A 108 3.58 -1.26 -11.36
N LEU A 109 2.68 -2.14 -11.76
CA LEU A 109 2.85 -2.98 -12.95
C LEU A 109 3.06 -2.13 -14.21
N GLY A 110 2.24 -1.10 -14.42
CA GLY A 110 2.32 -0.23 -15.59
C GLY A 110 3.57 0.64 -15.59
N VAL A 111 3.93 1.24 -14.45
CA VAL A 111 5.11 2.10 -14.31
C VAL A 111 6.40 1.29 -14.57
N ILE A 112 6.56 0.18 -13.87
CA ILE A 112 7.77 -0.62 -13.90
C ILE A 112 7.97 -1.28 -15.27
N SER A 113 6.95 -1.96 -15.79
CA SER A 113 7.06 -2.65 -17.08
C SER A 113 7.24 -1.70 -18.28
N THR A 114 6.84 -0.43 -18.13
CA THR A 114 6.99 0.59 -19.18
C THR A 114 8.35 1.26 -19.13
N LEU A 115 8.89 1.54 -17.94
CA LEU A 115 10.12 2.31 -17.79
C LEU A 115 11.39 1.45 -17.92
N CYS A 116 11.32 0.15 -17.62
CA CYS A 116 12.45 -0.76 -17.73
C CYS A 116 12.39 -1.54 -19.05
N THR A 117 13.16 -1.11 -20.02
CA THR A 117 13.21 -1.68 -21.37
C THR A 117 14.50 -2.49 -21.58
N LYS A 118 14.66 -3.10 -22.75
CA LYS A 118 15.85 -3.92 -23.08
C LYS A 118 17.14 -3.12 -22.88
N GLY A 119 18.06 -3.68 -22.10
CA GLY A 119 19.34 -3.06 -21.73
C GLY A 119 19.28 -2.18 -20.48
N ASP A 120 18.13 -2.09 -19.82
CA ASP A 120 17.95 -1.45 -18.52
C ASP A 120 17.92 -2.48 -17.38
N VAL A 121 18.05 -2.03 -16.13
CA VAL A 121 17.99 -2.90 -14.95
C VAL A 121 17.21 -2.25 -13.81
N ILE A 122 16.50 -3.09 -13.05
CA ILE A 122 15.87 -2.70 -11.79
C ILE A 122 16.62 -3.34 -10.62
N PHE A 123 17.02 -2.52 -9.64
CA PHE A 123 17.50 -2.98 -8.33
C PHE A 123 16.34 -2.90 -7.34
N SER A 124 15.83 -4.04 -6.91
CA SER A 124 14.60 -4.14 -6.12
C SER A 124 14.84 -4.74 -4.76
N ASP A 125 14.23 -4.16 -3.71
CA ASP A 125 14.18 -4.81 -2.40
C ASP A 125 13.46 -6.17 -2.50
N LYS A 126 13.96 -7.18 -1.78
CA LYS A 126 13.39 -8.54 -1.80
C LYS A 126 11.97 -8.64 -1.26
N LEU A 127 11.56 -7.74 -0.38
CA LEU A 127 10.23 -7.74 0.21
C LEU A 127 9.26 -6.76 -0.45
N ASN A 128 9.65 -6.13 -1.57
CA ASN A 128 8.73 -5.32 -2.36
C ASN A 128 7.45 -6.07 -2.71
N HIS A 129 6.35 -5.32 -2.77
CA HIS A 129 5.00 -5.82 -3.04
C HIS A 129 4.92 -6.63 -4.34
N ALA A 130 4.00 -7.61 -4.37
CA ALA A 130 3.78 -8.50 -5.52
C ALA A 130 3.59 -7.75 -6.84
N SER A 131 2.94 -6.59 -6.84
CA SER A 131 2.75 -5.76 -8.03
C SER A 131 4.06 -5.23 -8.62
N ILE A 132 5.05 -4.93 -7.77
CA ILE A 132 6.40 -4.52 -8.18
C ILE A 132 7.12 -5.72 -8.81
N ILE A 133 7.03 -6.88 -8.16
CA ILE A 133 7.62 -8.14 -8.67
C ILE A 133 7.02 -8.51 -10.03
N ASP A 134 5.71 -8.42 -10.18
CA ASP A 134 5.06 -8.75 -11.45
C ASP A 134 5.34 -7.69 -12.53
N GLY A 135 5.45 -6.42 -12.14
CA GLY A 135 5.92 -5.35 -13.03
C GLY A 135 7.33 -5.62 -13.57
N MET A 136 8.25 -6.09 -12.71
CA MET A 136 9.60 -6.49 -13.12
C MET A 136 9.60 -7.70 -14.06
N ARG A 137 8.74 -8.70 -13.80
CA ARG A 137 8.62 -9.89 -14.67
C ARG A 137 8.06 -9.57 -16.06
N LEU A 138 7.24 -8.53 -16.17
CA LEU A 138 6.67 -8.06 -17.44
C LEU A 138 7.58 -7.05 -18.16
N ALA A 139 8.57 -6.49 -17.48
CA ALA A 139 9.55 -5.60 -18.10
C ALA A 139 10.44 -6.37 -19.10
N GLU A 140 10.91 -5.67 -20.13
CA GLU A 140 11.87 -6.24 -21.10
C GLU A 140 13.33 -6.18 -20.60
N GLY A 141 13.60 -5.39 -19.57
CA GLY A 141 14.91 -5.26 -18.95
C GLY A 141 15.14 -6.29 -17.85
N ASP A 142 16.33 -6.27 -17.30
CA ASP A 142 16.74 -7.17 -16.23
C ASP A 142 16.32 -6.65 -14.86
N PHE A 143 16.32 -7.53 -13.85
CA PHE A 143 16.16 -7.12 -12.45
C PHE A 143 17.10 -7.90 -11.53
N ILE A 144 17.57 -7.21 -10.49
CA ILE A 144 18.43 -7.73 -9.44
C ILE A 144 17.78 -7.41 -8.09
N ARG A 145 17.61 -8.44 -7.25
CA ARG A 145 16.99 -8.26 -5.94
C ARG A 145 18.06 -8.18 -4.86
N TYR A 146 18.09 -7.08 -4.11
CA TYR A 146 18.95 -6.96 -2.93
C TYR A 146 18.22 -7.39 -1.66
N ASN A 147 18.98 -7.75 -0.61
CA ASN A 147 18.41 -8.14 0.67
C ASN A 147 17.61 -7.00 1.28
N HIS A 148 16.54 -7.34 1.97
CA HIS A 148 15.62 -6.38 2.54
C HIS A 148 16.31 -5.38 3.46
N LEU A 149 16.15 -4.08 3.17
CA LEU A 149 16.74 -2.93 3.86
C LEU A 149 18.27 -3.01 4.05
N ASP A 150 18.96 -3.87 3.29
CA ASP A 150 20.40 -4.06 3.32
C ASP A 150 21.07 -3.17 2.26
N TYR A 151 21.38 -1.95 2.65
CA TYR A 151 21.96 -0.94 1.75
C TYR A 151 23.41 -1.22 1.38
N ASP A 152 24.16 -1.95 2.21
CA ASP A 152 25.52 -2.40 1.88
C ASP A 152 25.49 -3.44 0.78
N HIS A 153 24.53 -4.38 0.85
CA HIS A 153 24.30 -5.32 -0.25
C HIS A 153 23.80 -4.62 -1.51
N LEU A 154 22.89 -3.62 -1.40
CA LEU A 154 22.46 -2.82 -2.55
C LEU A 154 23.67 -2.11 -3.18
N GLU A 155 24.50 -1.46 -2.39
CA GLU A 155 25.68 -0.76 -2.88
C GLU A 155 26.66 -1.71 -3.58
N LYS A 156 26.91 -2.88 -3.01
CA LYS A 156 27.77 -3.92 -3.60
C LYS A 156 27.25 -4.34 -4.99
N VAL A 157 25.95 -4.65 -5.12
CA VAL A 157 25.41 -5.07 -6.42
C VAL A 157 25.34 -3.92 -7.43
N LEU A 158 25.19 -2.67 -6.98
CA LEU A 158 25.32 -1.49 -7.82
C LEU A 158 26.75 -1.35 -8.36
N GLN A 159 27.78 -1.46 -7.51
CA GLN A 159 29.19 -1.42 -7.92
C GLN A 159 29.52 -2.49 -8.98
N GLU A 160 29.04 -3.72 -8.77
CA GLU A 160 29.35 -4.84 -9.64
C GLU A 160 28.59 -4.83 -10.97
N LYS A 161 27.38 -4.32 -11.01
CA LYS A 161 26.45 -4.55 -12.12
C LYS A 161 25.97 -3.29 -12.86
N ARG A 162 25.90 -2.12 -12.19
CA ARG A 162 25.27 -0.91 -12.76
C ARG A 162 25.82 -0.52 -14.14
N ASN A 163 27.12 -0.62 -14.33
CA ASN A 163 27.80 -0.21 -15.58
C ASN A 163 27.54 -1.14 -16.78
N ASN A 164 26.90 -2.30 -16.54
CA ASN A 164 26.55 -3.23 -17.62
C ASN A 164 25.23 -2.84 -18.31
N TYR A 165 24.55 -1.78 -17.84
CA TYR A 165 23.22 -1.40 -18.28
C TYR A 165 23.16 0.08 -18.70
N ASN A 166 22.26 0.38 -19.63
CA ASN A 166 22.03 1.74 -20.11
C ASN A 166 21.44 2.62 -19.01
N ARG A 167 20.33 2.17 -18.42
CA ARG A 167 19.62 2.85 -17.33
C ARG A 167 19.41 1.89 -16.18
N ALA A 168 19.28 2.45 -14.99
CA ALA A 168 18.97 1.68 -13.79
C ALA A 168 17.91 2.39 -12.96
N ILE A 169 17.05 1.60 -12.32
CA ILE A 169 16.01 2.08 -11.41
C ILE A 169 16.17 1.33 -10.09
N ILE A 170 16.32 2.05 -8.98
CA ILE A 170 16.21 1.49 -7.64
C ILE A 170 14.75 1.55 -7.24
N VAL A 171 14.16 0.44 -6.77
CA VAL A 171 12.75 0.35 -6.39
C VAL A 171 12.63 -0.17 -4.97
N SER A 172 11.90 0.55 -4.12
CA SER A 172 11.59 0.17 -2.74
C SER A 172 10.20 0.68 -2.33
N GLU A 173 9.70 0.19 -1.19
CA GLU A 173 8.52 0.75 -0.50
C GLU A 173 8.99 1.67 0.63
N SER A 174 8.24 2.72 0.93
CA SER A 174 8.53 3.58 2.07
C SER A 174 8.17 2.91 3.41
N VAL A 175 7.07 2.14 3.42
CA VAL A 175 6.61 1.29 4.53
C VAL A 175 6.21 -0.06 3.96
N PHE A 176 6.79 -1.15 4.46
CA PHE A 176 6.52 -2.50 3.98
C PHE A 176 5.26 -3.09 4.61
N SER A 177 4.45 -3.71 3.77
CA SER A 177 3.07 -4.10 4.11
C SER A 177 2.93 -5.18 5.18
N MET A 178 3.93 -6.07 5.33
CA MET A 178 3.85 -7.23 6.24
C MET A 178 4.64 -7.04 7.53
N ASP A 179 5.62 -6.16 7.53
CA ASP A 179 6.55 -5.95 8.65
C ASP A 179 6.38 -4.58 9.30
N GLY A 180 5.78 -3.61 8.60
CA GLY A 180 5.56 -2.26 9.11
C GLY A 180 6.84 -1.45 9.29
N ASP A 181 7.97 -2.00 8.89
CA ASP A 181 9.27 -1.32 8.87
C ASP A 181 9.36 -0.34 7.69
N SER A 182 10.39 0.48 7.68
CA SER A 182 10.49 1.61 6.76
C SER A 182 11.87 1.68 6.13
N ALA A 183 11.90 1.98 4.82
CA ALA A 183 13.13 2.26 4.12
C ALA A 183 13.77 3.57 4.57
N ASP A 184 15.10 3.60 4.59
CA ASP A 184 15.88 4.82 4.68
C ASP A 184 15.95 5.50 3.31
N ILE A 185 15.01 6.43 3.10
CA ILE A 185 14.89 7.15 1.82
C ILE A 185 16.12 8.01 1.52
N ASP A 186 16.75 8.57 2.55
CA ASP A 186 17.93 9.41 2.35
C ASP A 186 19.15 8.57 1.89
N LYS A 187 19.29 7.36 2.44
CA LYS A 187 20.32 6.41 1.96
C LYS A 187 20.05 5.93 0.53
N LEU A 188 18.80 5.70 0.17
CA LEU A 188 18.43 5.34 -1.21
C LEU A 188 18.73 6.49 -2.18
N ILE A 189 18.49 7.75 -1.78
CA ILE A 189 18.84 8.94 -2.57
C ILE A 189 20.36 9.08 -2.73
N GLU A 190 21.15 8.85 -1.67
CA GLU A 190 22.60 8.82 -1.76
C GLU A 190 23.07 7.83 -2.83
N LEU A 191 22.56 6.59 -2.76
CA LEU A 191 22.95 5.53 -3.69
C LEU A 191 22.48 5.80 -5.12
N LYS A 192 21.24 6.30 -5.33
CA LYS A 192 20.78 6.66 -6.68
C LYS A 192 21.71 7.72 -7.32
N ASN A 193 22.11 8.74 -6.56
CA ASN A 193 22.96 9.80 -7.05
C ASN A 193 24.38 9.30 -7.33
N LYS A 194 24.96 8.50 -6.42
CA LYS A 194 26.29 7.92 -6.55
C LYS A 194 26.42 7.02 -7.79
N TYR A 195 25.37 6.28 -8.11
CA TYR A 195 25.40 5.29 -9.20
C TYR A 195 24.59 5.71 -10.44
N ASN A 196 24.14 6.95 -10.51
CA ASN A 196 23.33 7.48 -11.62
C ASN A 196 22.15 6.57 -11.96
N CYS A 197 21.27 6.36 -10.97
CA CYS A 197 20.04 5.60 -11.08
C CYS A 197 18.83 6.54 -10.95
N LEU A 198 17.67 6.12 -11.45
CA LEU A 198 16.38 6.65 -11.00
C LEU A 198 15.99 5.97 -9.69
N LEU A 199 15.21 6.65 -8.86
CA LEU A 199 14.63 6.11 -7.63
C LEU A 199 13.11 6.12 -7.71
N MET A 200 12.50 4.94 -7.57
CA MET A 200 11.05 4.76 -7.42
C MET A 200 10.71 4.30 -6.02
N ILE A 201 9.78 5.00 -5.36
CA ILE A 201 9.27 4.64 -4.03
C ILE A 201 7.75 4.45 -4.08
N ASP A 202 7.30 3.31 -3.57
CA ASP A 202 5.87 3.05 -3.32
C ASP A 202 5.49 3.55 -1.92
N GLU A 203 4.63 4.57 -1.88
CA GLU A 203 4.08 5.19 -0.65
C GLU A 203 2.72 4.61 -0.24
N ALA A 204 2.30 3.47 -0.79
CA ALA A 204 0.95 2.95 -0.59
C ALA A 204 0.54 2.81 0.89
N HIS A 205 1.47 2.51 1.79
CA HIS A 205 1.24 2.40 3.22
C HIS A 205 1.57 3.67 4.02
N ALA A 206 2.22 4.65 3.41
CA ALA A 206 2.61 5.89 4.09
C ALA A 206 1.84 7.13 3.61
N PHE A 207 1.32 7.14 2.39
CA PHE A 207 0.50 8.22 1.87
C PHE A 207 -0.68 8.52 2.79
N CYS A 208 -0.82 9.76 3.23
CA CYS A 208 -1.74 10.28 4.23
C CYS A 208 -1.58 9.69 5.66
N ALA A 209 -0.88 8.57 5.86
CA ALA A 209 -0.74 7.90 7.16
C ALA A 209 0.56 8.26 7.90
N CYS A 210 1.69 8.34 7.21
CA CYS A 210 3.02 8.56 7.79
C CYS A 210 3.63 9.90 7.35
N GLY A 211 4.83 10.22 7.89
CA GLY A 211 5.55 11.44 7.55
C GLY A 211 4.94 12.71 8.15
N ASN A 212 5.46 13.87 7.79
CA ASN A 212 5.08 15.16 8.40
C ASN A 212 3.88 15.85 7.73
N ASN A 213 3.49 15.40 6.54
CA ASN A 213 2.33 15.91 5.81
C ASN A 213 1.53 14.76 5.16
N LEU A 214 0.55 15.06 4.31
CA LEU A 214 -0.26 14.05 3.65
C LEU A 214 0.48 13.33 2.51
N ALA A 215 1.59 13.86 1.98
CA ALA A 215 2.35 13.22 0.89
C ALA A 215 3.20 12.01 1.33
N GLY A 216 3.22 11.68 2.63
CA GLY A 216 3.96 10.52 3.12
C GLY A 216 5.42 10.84 3.50
N ILE A 217 6.29 9.83 3.46
CA ILE A 217 7.69 9.89 3.91
C ILE A 217 8.58 10.58 2.87
N THR A 218 8.23 10.49 1.59
CA THR A 218 9.02 11.07 0.48
C THR A 218 8.82 12.58 0.28
N TYR A 219 8.00 13.22 1.10
CA TYR A 219 7.75 14.66 0.98
C TYR A 219 9.03 15.50 0.99
N LYS A 220 9.20 16.33 -0.05
CA LYS A 220 10.40 17.18 -0.28
C LYS A 220 11.72 16.41 -0.40
N LYS A 221 11.67 15.11 -0.68
CA LYS A 221 12.85 14.30 -0.95
C LYS A 221 13.07 14.15 -2.47
N ASP A 222 14.33 13.96 -2.86
CA ASP A 222 14.74 13.79 -4.26
C ASP A 222 14.47 12.35 -4.76
N VAL A 223 13.18 12.00 -4.84
CA VAL A 223 12.69 10.73 -5.41
C VAL A 223 12.13 11.02 -6.80
N ASP A 224 12.53 10.25 -7.82
CA ASP A 224 12.17 10.52 -9.22
C ASP A 224 10.73 10.11 -9.54
N ILE A 225 10.31 8.97 -8.99
CA ILE A 225 9.01 8.34 -9.26
C ILE A 225 8.40 7.93 -7.93
N ILE A 226 7.19 8.41 -7.65
CA ILE A 226 6.46 8.02 -6.45
C ILE A 226 5.13 7.43 -6.89
N THR A 227 4.81 6.25 -6.39
CA THR A 227 3.49 5.63 -6.54
C THR A 227 2.80 5.54 -5.19
N ALA A 228 1.47 5.64 -5.17
CA ALA A 228 0.67 5.40 -3.98
C ALA A 228 -0.77 5.04 -4.35
N THR A 229 -1.59 4.71 -3.34
CA THR A 229 -2.99 4.35 -3.55
C THR A 229 -3.94 5.20 -2.72
N PHE A 230 -5.11 5.51 -3.28
CA PHE A 230 -6.22 6.11 -2.55
C PHE A 230 -7.04 5.07 -1.76
N GLY A 231 -6.83 3.78 -2.03
CA GLY A 231 -7.61 2.68 -1.47
C GLY A 231 -7.21 2.25 -0.05
N LYS A 232 -6.40 3.05 0.67
CA LYS A 232 -5.99 2.79 2.05
C LYS A 232 -6.36 3.99 2.94
N ALA A 233 -5.40 4.77 3.41
CA ALA A 233 -5.63 5.89 4.34
C ALA A 233 -6.67 6.91 3.88
N VAL A 234 -6.80 7.14 2.57
CA VAL A 234 -7.78 8.09 2.02
C VAL A 234 -9.21 7.53 1.97
N GLY A 235 -9.39 6.22 2.18
CA GLY A 235 -10.73 5.60 2.17
C GLY A 235 -11.48 5.74 0.85
N SER A 236 -10.76 5.64 -0.28
CA SER A 236 -11.30 5.79 -1.64
C SER A 236 -10.90 4.61 -2.54
N PHE A 237 -10.82 4.84 -3.84
CA PHE A 237 -10.39 3.85 -4.83
C PHE A 237 -9.45 4.49 -5.86
N GLY A 238 -8.50 3.72 -6.36
CA GLY A 238 -7.53 4.18 -7.34
C GLY A 238 -6.11 4.29 -6.78
N ALA A 239 -5.22 4.71 -7.65
CA ALA A 239 -3.80 4.92 -7.36
C ALA A 239 -3.23 5.99 -8.27
N PHE A 240 -2.02 6.44 -7.98
CA PHE A 240 -1.35 7.42 -8.81
C PHE A 240 0.15 7.16 -8.91
N CYS A 241 0.73 7.70 -9.97
CA CYS A 241 2.16 7.89 -10.14
C CYS A 241 2.43 9.38 -10.31
N VAL A 242 3.35 9.95 -9.51
CA VAL A 242 3.89 11.30 -9.72
C VAL A 242 5.36 11.23 -10.09
N ALA A 243 5.74 12.02 -11.08
CA ALA A 243 7.10 12.10 -11.60
C ALA A 243 7.30 13.42 -12.38
N ASN A 244 8.44 13.56 -13.04
CA ASN A 244 8.61 14.62 -14.03
C ASN A 244 7.66 14.44 -15.22
N LYS A 245 7.44 15.51 -15.96
CA LYS A 245 6.47 15.56 -17.06
C LYS A 245 6.76 14.57 -18.18
N ASP A 246 8.03 14.32 -18.48
CA ASP A 246 8.42 13.40 -19.57
C ASP A 246 8.10 11.95 -19.21
N ILE A 247 8.35 11.55 -17.96
CA ILE A 247 7.95 10.23 -17.45
C ILE A 247 6.44 10.06 -17.52
N ILE A 248 5.67 11.05 -17.04
CA ILE A 248 4.20 10.99 -17.07
C ILE A 248 3.67 10.90 -18.51
N ASN A 249 4.21 11.70 -19.42
CA ASN A 249 3.84 11.65 -20.83
C ASN A 249 4.19 10.29 -21.46
N TYR A 250 5.35 9.73 -21.12
CA TYR A 250 5.75 8.43 -21.62
C TYR A 250 4.83 7.32 -21.10
N LEU A 251 4.49 7.33 -19.80
CA LEU A 251 3.54 6.38 -19.20
C LEU A 251 2.15 6.50 -19.83
N THR A 252 1.65 7.71 -20.07
CA THR A 252 0.35 7.94 -20.74
C THR A 252 0.29 7.26 -22.11
N ASN A 253 1.41 7.20 -22.84
CA ASN A 253 1.47 6.65 -24.19
C ASN A 253 1.89 5.18 -24.28
N LYS A 254 2.45 4.60 -23.20
CA LYS A 254 3.05 3.26 -23.22
C LYS A 254 2.57 2.31 -22.13
N ALA A 255 2.09 2.82 -20.99
CA ALA A 255 1.66 1.96 -19.90
C ALA A 255 0.36 1.20 -20.25
N ARG A 256 0.50 -0.08 -20.54
CA ARG A 256 -0.62 -0.92 -21.01
C ARG A 256 -1.74 -1.04 -19.97
N SER A 257 -1.41 -1.12 -18.67
CA SER A 257 -2.40 -1.18 -17.59
C SER A 257 -3.21 0.12 -17.45
N PHE A 258 -2.70 1.26 -17.95
CA PHE A 258 -3.41 2.52 -18.05
C PHE A 258 -4.26 2.58 -19.33
N ILE A 259 -3.64 2.32 -20.50
CA ILE A 259 -4.25 2.51 -21.82
C ILE A 259 -5.48 1.60 -22.00
N PHE A 260 -5.38 0.32 -21.60
CA PHE A 260 -6.37 -0.71 -21.88
C PHE A 260 -7.32 -1.00 -20.70
N SER A 261 -7.49 -0.03 -19.80
CA SER A 261 -8.40 -0.13 -18.66
C SER A 261 -9.55 0.88 -18.78
N THR A 262 -10.75 0.44 -18.41
CA THR A 262 -11.86 1.37 -18.14
C THR A 262 -11.48 2.28 -16.98
N SER A 263 -11.79 3.57 -17.07
CA SER A 263 -11.44 4.54 -16.02
C SER A 263 -12.29 4.38 -14.76
N ILE A 264 -11.77 4.86 -13.65
CA ILE A 264 -12.47 4.91 -12.35
C ILE A 264 -13.73 5.77 -12.49
N PRO A 265 -14.83 5.42 -11.82
CA PRO A 265 -16.02 6.27 -11.80
C PRO A 265 -15.70 7.71 -11.36
N PRO A 266 -16.18 8.75 -12.08
CA PRO A 266 -15.92 10.14 -11.74
C PRO A 266 -16.26 10.51 -10.29
N ILE A 267 -17.30 9.91 -9.71
CA ILE A 267 -17.67 10.12 -8.31
C ILE A 267 -16.57 9.73 -7.32
N ASN A 268 -15.82 8.66 -7.59
CA ASN A 268 -14.69 8.26 -6.73
C ASN A 268 -13.51 9.24 -6.85
N ILE A 269 -13.26 9.74 -8.05
CA ILE A 269 -12.24 10.77 -8.31
C ILE A 269 -12.61 12.06 -7.59
N ALA A 270 -13.86 12.50 -7.71
CA ALA A 270 -14.39 13.68 -7.03
C ALA A 270 -14.31 13.54 -5.50
N TRP A 271 -14.70 12.38 -4.96
CA TRP A 271 -14.58 12.06 -3.53
C TRP A 271 -13.14 12.22 -3.04
N THR A 272 -12.19 11.61 -3.75
CA THR A 272 -10.77 11.68 -3.39
C THR A 272 -10.26 13.12 -3.41
N ASN A 273 -10.58 13.88 -4.47
CA ASN A 273 -10.18 15.28 -4.58
C ASN A 273 -10.79 16.15 -3.47
N TRP A 274 -12.07 15.95 -3.17
CA TRP A 274 -12.76 16.66 -2.10
C TRP A 274 -12.12 16.40 -0.73
N LEU A 275 -11.75 15.16 -0.42
CA LEU A 275 -11.02 14.83 0.81
C LEU A 275 -9.67 15.54 0.90
N LEU A 276 -8.87 15.49 -0.17
CA LEU A 276 -7.53 16.06 -0.19
C LEU A 276 -7.51 17.59 -0.19
N THR A 277 -8.61 18.24 -0.60
CA THR A 277 -8.73 19.70 -0.68
C THR A 277 -9.59 20.27 0.44
N GLN A 278 -10.89 19.97 0.43
CA GLN A 278 -11.86 20.58 1.34
C GLN A 278 -11.89 19.93 2.74
N LYS A 279 -11.44 18.68 2.87
CA LYS A 279 -11.40 17.94 4.14
C LYS A 279 -9.97 17.62 4.61
N LYS A 280 -9.01 18.37 4.11
CA LYS A 280 -7.60 18.21 4.48
C LYS A 280 -7.36 18.25 6.00
N GLU A 281 -8.05 19.12 6.72
CA GLU A 281 -7.95 19.23 8.19
C GLU A 281 -8.47 17.97 8.90
N VAL A 282 -9.54 17.35 8.37
CA VAL A 282 -10.05 16.07 8.90
C VAL A 282 -9.00 14.99 8.74
N LEU A 283 -8.40 14.87 7.54
CA LEU A 283 -7.32 13.90 7.30
C LEU A 283 -6.13 14.14 8.22
N GLN A 284 -5.75 15.39 8.45
CA GLN A 284 -4.65 15.74 9.37
C GLN A 284 -4.98 15.39 10.83
N THR A 285 -6.21 15.63 11.27
CA THR A 285 -6.67 15.28 12.62
C THR A 285 -6.65 13.76 12.82
N GLN A 286 -7.20 13.00 11.88
CA GLN A 286 -7.19 11.53 11.96
C GLN A 286 -5.76 10.97 11.91
N LYS A 287 -4.89 11.53 11.08
CA LYS A 287 -3.47 11.18 11.03
C LYS A 287 -2.77 11.42 12.36
N GLN A 288 -3.06 12.53 13.04
CA GLN A 288 -2.47 12.82 14.36
C GLN A 288 -2.91 11.80 15.41
N LYS A 289 -4.22 11.44 15.43
CA LYS A 289 -4.73 10.37 16.31
C LYS A 289 -4.03 9.02 16.03
N LEU A 290 -3.90 8.66 14.75
CA LEU A 290 -3.20 7.43 14.36
C LEU A 290 -1.74 7.45 14.84
N LYS A 291 -1.04 8.56 14.65
CA LYS A 291 0.35 8.73 15.09
C LYS A 291 0.51 8.51 16.58
N GLU A 292 -0.34 9.14 17.38
CA GLU A 292 -0.32 9.01 18.85
C GLU A 292 -0.58 7.55 19.29
N LEU A 293 -1.55 6.88 18.66
CA LEU A 293 -1.83 5.47 18.91
C LEU A 293 -0.64 4.57 18.53
N VAL A 294 0.00 4.82 17.38
CA VAL A 294 1.21 4.10 16.95
C VAL A 294 2.32 4.27 17.98
N GLU A 295 2.60 5.50 18.42
CA GLU A 295 3.64 5.78 19.41
C GLU A 295 3.37 5.08 20.76
N GLN A 296 2.11 5.04 21.21
CA GLN A 296 1.71 4.33 22.42
C GLN A 296 1.87 2.81 22.25
N THR A 297 1.42 2.25 21.12
CA THR A 297 1.49 0.82 20.82
C THR A 297 2.94 0.33 20.74
N LEU A 298 3.83 1.08 20.07
CA LEU A 298 5.24 0.72 19.94
C LEU A 298 5.97 0.69 21.30
N LYS A 299 5.58 1.50 22.28
CA LYS A 299 6.11 1.42 23.65
C LYS A 299 5.80 0.10 24.34
N LEU A 300 4.68 -0.56 24.00
CA LEU A 300 4.34 -1.90 24.53
C LEU A 300 5.14 -3.04 23.86
N LEU A 301 5.82 -2.75 22.75
CA LEU A 301 6.50 -3.71 21.89
C LEU A 301 7.94 -3.26 21.55
N PRO A 302 8.82 -3.15 22.57
CA PRO A 302 10.16 -2.55 22.40
C PRO A 302 11.07 -3.31 21.41
N ASN A 303 10.76 -4.57 21.11
CA ASN A 303 11.53 -5.43 20.21
C ASN A 303 10.89 -5.53 18.80
N THR A 304 9.84 -4.79 18.50
CA THR A 304 9.22 -4.80 17.16
C THR A 304 10.11 -4.11 16.14
N ILE A 305 10.13 -4.63 14.92
CA ILE A 305 10.81 -3.98 13.79
C ILE A 305 9.93 -2.88 13.17
N SER A 306 8.64 -2.89 13.47
CA SER A 306 7.69 -1.90 12.94
C SER A 306 8.00 -0.48 13.39
N LYS A 307 7.76 0.46 12.48
CA LYS A 307 7.84 1.92 12.72
C LYS A 307 6.55 2.64 12.26
N SER A 308 5.49 1.88 12.03
CA SER A 308 4.26 2.38 11.40
C SER A 308 3.00 1.83 12.07
N GLN A 309 1.86 2.10 11.47
CA GLN A 309 0.54 1.58 11.88
C GLN A 309 0.35 0.07 11.62
N ILE A 310 1.32 -0.61 11.06
CA ILE A 310 1.30 -2.05 10.78
C ILE A 310 2.18 -2.75 11.81
N ILE A 311 1.57 -3.54 12.68
CA ILE A 311 2.25 -4.20 13.80
C ILE A 311 2.27 -5.70 13.56
N PRO A 312 3.40 -6.31 13.16
CA PRO A 312 3.52 -7.76 13.04
C PRO A 312 3.77 -8.38 14.40
N ILE A 313 3.05 -9.46 14.71
CA ILE A 313 3.34 -10.36 15.83
C ILE A 313 3.69 -11.72 15.24
N ILE A 314 4.97 -12.02 15.16
CA ILE A 314 5.48 -13.27 14.56
C ILE A 314 5.20 -14.42 15.50
N ILE A 315 4.46 -15.42 15.04
CA ILE A 315 4.13 -16.65 15.79
C ILE A 315 5.01 -17.81 15.31
N GLY A 316 5.26 -17.92 14.00
CA GLY A 316 6.11 -18.96 13.40
C GLY A 316 5.30 -19.97 12.60
N SER A 317 4.59 -20.91 13.24
CA SER A 317 3.82 -21.94 12.54
C SER A 317 2.48 -21.43 11.99
N ASN A 318 1.97 -22.06 10.93
CA ASN A 318 0.64 -21.78 10.39
C ASN A 318 -0.46 -22.15 11.41
N GLU A 319 -0.33 -23.33 11.99
CA GLU A 319 -1.30 -23.88 12.94
C GLU A 319 -1.48 -22.96 14.16
N ASP A 320 -0.40 -22.58 14.82
CA ASP A 320 -0.49 -21.73 16.02
C ASP A 320 -0.99 -20.32 15.66
N THR A 321 -0.59 -19.81 14.48
CA THR A 321 -1.09 -18.51 14.01
C THR A 321 -2.61 -18.53 13.78
N LEU A 322 -3.15 -19.64 13.27
CA LEU A 322 -4.60 -19.82 13.11
C LEU A 322 -5.29 -19.96 14.48
N LYS A 323 -4.75 -20.77 15.39
CA LYS A 323 -5.32 -20.97 16.73
C LYS A 323 -5.45 -19.65 17.49
N ILE A 324 -4.39 -18.84 17.49
CA ILE A 324 -4.43 -17.55 18.20
C ILE A 324 -5.35 -16.54 17.50
N ALA A 325 -5.41 -16.53 16.17
CA ALA A 325 -6.37 -15.69 15.43
C ALA A 325 -7.81 -16.07 15.77
N GLU A 326 -8.11 -17.36 15.94
CA GLU A 326 -9.43 -17.86 16.35
C GLU A 326 -9.75 -17.52 17.80
N LYS A 327 -8.79 -17.66 18.71
CA LYS A 327 -8.94 -17.20 20.09
C LYS A 327 -9.26 -15.71 20.16
N LEU A 328 -8.53 -14.86 19.44
CA LEU A 328 -8.81 -13.43 19.38
C LEU A 328 -10.19 -13.16 18.80
N ARG A 329 -10.62 -13.93 17.80
CA ARG A 329 -11.97 -13.83 17.24
C ARG A 329 -13.03 -14.18 18.26
N SER A 330 -12.85 -15.23 19.08
CA SER A 330 -13.79 -15.57 20.16
C SER A 330 -13.89 -14.50 21.26
N GLU A 331 -12.87 -13.65 21.39
CA GLU A 331 -12.83 -12.49 22.30
C GLU A 331 -13.29 -11.17 21.63
N GLY A 332 -13.82 -11.24 20.39
CA GLY A 332 -14.39 -10.09 19.69
C GLY A 332 -13.39 -9.27 18.85
N TYR A 333 -12.19 -9.78 18.56
CA TYR A 333 -11.16 -9.10 17.74
C TYR A 333 -10.94 -9.82 16.42
N TYR A 334 -10.97 -9.08 15.32
CA TYR A 334 -10.67 -9.62 14.00
C TYR A 334 -9.25 -9.21 13.55
N ILE A 335 -8.35 -10.19 13.58
CA ILE A 335 -6.94 -10.04 13.14
C ILE A 335 -6.62 -11.21 12.21
N PRO A 336 -6.17 -10.96 10.96
CA PRO A 336 -5.87 -12.03 10.02
C PRO A 336 -4.58 -12.76 10.37
N ALA A 337 -4.59 -14.08 10.24
CA ALA A 337 -3.40 -14.92 10.22
C ALA A 337 -2.71 -14.81 8.86
N ILE A 338 -1.55 -14.17 8.80
CA ILE A 338 -0.73 -14.06 7.59
C ILE A 338 0.22 -15.26 7.52
N ARG A 339 0.15 -15.99 6.40
CA ARG A 339 0.84 -17.27 6.21
C ARG A 339 1.49 -17.32 4.82
N PRO A 340 2.38 -18.27 4.55
CA PRO A 340 2.89 -18.50 3.20
C PRO A 340 1.74 -18.64 2.16
N PRO A 341 1.93 -18.20 0.91
CA PRO A 341 3.18 -17.64 0.36
C PRO A 341 3.35 -16.12 0.58
N THR A 342 2.46 -15.47 1.37
CA THR A 342 2.54 -14.01 1.63
C THR A 342 3.79 -13.65 2.44
N VAL A 343 4.18 -14.52 3.37
CA VAL A 343 5.38 -14.42 4.18
C VAL A 343 6.21 -15.70 4.04
N LYS A 344 7.49 -15.68 4.47
CA LYS A 344 8.37 -16.84 4.41
C LYS A 344 7.85 -17.95 5.33
N GLU A 345 8.07 -19.21 4.95
CA GLU A 345 7.79 -20.37 5.79
C GLU A 345 8.48 -20.25 7.14
N GLY A 346 7.77 -20.65 8.22
CA GLY A 346 8.24 -20.50 9.61
C GLY A 346 8.16 -19.06 10.15
N THR A 347 7.55 -18.11 9.42
CA THR A 347 7.38 -16.71 9.87
C THR A 347 5.92 -16.24 9.80
N SER A 348 4.97 -17.18 9.95
CA SER A 348 3.55 -16.85 10.03
C SER A 348 3.28 -15.93 11.21
N ARG A 349 2.37 -14.99 11.04
CA ARG A 349 2.18 -13.88 11.96
C ARG A 349 0.75 -13.39 12.02
N LEU A 350 0.39 -12.75 13.11
CA LEU A 350 -0.74 -11.84 13.15
C LEU A 350 -0.28 -10.48 12.62
N ARG A 351 -1.07 -9.85 11.74
CA ARG A 351 -0.81 -8.49 11.26
C ARG A 351 -1.89 -7.56 11.81
N ILE A 352 -1.55 -6.87 12.89
CA ILE A 352 -2.42 -5.84 13.46
C ILE A 352 -2.27 -4.58 12.62
N SER A 353 -3.38 -4.05 12.13
CA SER A 353 -3.45 -2.76 11.43
C SER A 353 -4.17 -1.75 12.32
N LEU A 354 -3.44 -0.73 12.77
CA LEU A 354 -4.01 0.35 13.55
C LEU A 354 -4.73 1.34 12.63
N THR A 355 -5.89 1.80 13.05
CA THR A 355 -6.65 2.87 12.40
C THR A 355 -6.89 4.01 13.39
N ALA A 356 -7.30 5.18 12.91
CA ALA A 356 -7.57 6.33 13.78
C ALA A 356 -8.71 6.11 14.77
N ASP A 357 -9.59 5.12 14.53
CA ASP A 357 -10.68 4.73 15.42
C ASP A 357 -10.31 3.59 16.38
N THR A 358 -9.12 2.99 16.24
CA THR A 358 -8.67 1.93 17.14
C THR A 358 -8.41 2.50 18.53
N LYS A 359 -8.98 1.87 19.56
CA LYS A 359 -8.76 2.26 20.96
C LYS A 359 -7.51 1.60 21.51
N PHE A 360 -6.72 2.35 22.27
CA PHE A 360 -5.47 1.83 22.86
C PHE A 360 -5.74 0.65 23.81
N GLU A 361 -6.82 0.70 24.59
CA GLU A 361 -7.23 -0.36 25.51
C GLU A 361 -7.52 -1.69 24.79
N ASP A 362 -7.98 -1.65 23.54
CA ASP A 362 -8.20 -2.85 22.74
C ASP A 362 -6.87 -3.48 22.33
N ILE A 363 -5.86 -2.66 22.03
CA ILE A 363 -4.51 -3.15 21.74
C ILE A 363 -3.87 -3.79 22.97
N GLU A 364 -4.01 -3.18 24.15
CA GLU A 364 -3.52 -3.77 25.40
C GLU A 364 -4.14 -5.15 25.67
N LYS A 365 -5.46 -5.28 25.51
CA LYS A 365 -6.18 -6.56 25.66
C LYS A 365 -5.70 -7.60 24.65
N VAL A 366 -5.61 -7.23 23.37
CA VAL A 366 -5.12 -8.11 22.32
C VAL A 366 -3.71 -8.62 22.63
N LEU A 367 -2.78 -7.72 22.99
CA LEU A 367 -1.42 -8.09 23.33
C LEU A 367 -1.33 -8.96 24.58
N LYS A 368 -2.24 -8.77 25.57
CA LYS A 368 -2.35 -9.64 26.74
C LYS A 368 -2.76 -11.04 26.31
N ILE A 369 -3.84 -11.20 25.52
CA ILE A 369 -4.33 -12.50 25.02
C ILE A 369 -3.20 -13.23 24.26
N ILE A 370 -2.44 -12.50 23.43
CA ILE A 370 -1.32 -13.07 22.67
C ILE A 370 -0.19 -13.58 23.57
N ARG A 371 0.11 -12.87 24.66
CA ARG A 371 1.17 -13.27 25.60
C ARG A 371 0.78 -14.46 26.50
N GLU A 372 -0.51 -14.67 26.70
CA GLU A 372 -1.05 -15.78 27.51
C GLU A 372 -1.26 -17.07 26.68
N PHE A 373 -1.09 -16.99 25.36
CA PHE A 373 -1.14 -18.14 24.45
C PHE A 373 0.18 -18.87 24.38
#